data_39f82caa02cdd1ac0be1574e0988a562
#
_entry.id   39f82caa02cdd1ac0be1574e0988a562
#
_cell.length_a   1.000
_cell.length_b   1.000
_cell.length_c   1.000
_cell.angle_alpha   90.00
_cell.angle_beta   90.00
_cell.angle_gamma   90.00
#
_symmetry.space_group_name_H-M   'P 1'
#
loop_
_entity.id
_entity.type
_entity.pdbx_description
1 polymer ?
#
loop_
_entity_poly.entity_id
_entity_poly.type
_entity_poly.pdbx_seq_one_letter_code
_entity_poly.pdbx_strand_id
1 'polypeptide(L)' 'MNRFEKLLGLKGEAKLRYLDGEFQVLSPGDFVRCAVTGEPIMLPDLRYWSVELQEAYASAEIAFERYRSSRARTKK' A
#
# COMPACT_ATOMS: atom_id res chain seq x y z
N MET A 1 17.52 0.99 -8.41
CA MET A 1 16.86 2.26 -8.59
C MET A 1 16.58 2.58 -10.03
N ASN A 2 15.39 2.98 -10.30
CA ASN A 2 14.96 3.25 -11.64
C ASN A 2 15.40 4.65 -12.10
N ARG A 3 16.20 4.68 -13.18
CA ARG A 3 16.68 5.90 -13.76
C ARG A 3 15.58 6.83 -14.22
N PHE A 4 14.53 6.21 -14.72
CA PHE A 4 13.36 6.92 -15.20
C PHE A 4 12.69 7.71 -14.07
N GLU A 5 12.62 7.12 -12.91
CA GLU A 5 12.07 7.79 -11.74
C GLU A 5 12.86 9.02 -11.38
N LYS A 6 14.16 8.91 -11.46
CA LYS A 6 15.03 10.03 -11.18
C LYS A 6 14.80 11.16 -12.14
N LEU A 7 14.66 10.83 -13.41
CA LEU A 7 14.42 11.84 -14.44
C LEU A 7 13.12 12.58 -14.21
N LEU A 8 12.13 11.90 -13.66
CA LEU A 8 10.84 12.52 -13.42
C LEU A 8 10.78 13.22 -12.07
N GLY A 9 11.85 13.15 -11.30
CA GLY A 9 11.88 13.78 -9.99
C GLY A 9 11.14 13.01 -8.93
N LEU A 10 10.88 11.75 -9.17
CA LEU A 10 10.18 10.92 -8.20
C LEU A 10 11.15 10.40 -7.15
N LYS A 11 10.67 10.23 -5.96
CA LYS A 11 11.47 9.76 -4.85
C LYS A 11 11.48 8.26 -4.69
N GLY A 12 10.58 7.57 -5.37
CA GLY A 12 10.52 6.14 -5.29
C GLY A 12 9.49 5.68 -4.27
N GLU A 13 9.68 4.47 -3.80
CA GLU A 13 8.71 3.84 -2.93
C GLU A 13 8.85 4.31 -1.48
N ALA A 14 7.72 4.73 -0.90
CA ALA A 14 7.68 5.16 0.48
C ALA A 14 7.52 3.96 1.39
N LYS A 15 7.89 4.14 2.65
CA LYS A 15 7.57 3.16 3.69
C LYS A 15 6.64 3.81 4.66
N LEU A 16 5.54 3.15 4.92
CA LEU A 16 4.47 3.70 5.74
C LEU A 16 4.14 2.79 6.89
N ARG A 17 3.61 3.41 7.92
CA ARG A 17 2.95 2.69 8.99
C ARG A 17 1.47 3.00 8.86
N TYR A 18 0.64 1.98 8.74
CA TYR A 18 -0.79 2.16 8.54
C TYR A 18 -1.52 2.15 9.87
N LEU A 19 -2.37 3.15 10.06
CA LEU A 19 -3.15 3.30 11.27
C LEU A 19 -4.61 3.43 10.89
N ASP A 20 -5.48 3.45 11.89
CA ASP A 20 -6.90 3.66 11.62
C ASP A 20 -7.10 5.07 11.08
N GLY A 21 -7.59 5.14 9.84
CA GLY A 21 -7.94 6.41 9.24
C GLY A 21 -6.79 7.26 8.75
N GLU A 22 -5.56 6.82 8.95
CA GLU A 22 -4.41 7.60 8.47
C GLU A 22 -3.18 6.73 8.40
N PHE A 23 -2.13 7.25 7.79
CA PHE A 23 -0.85 6.55 7.78
C PHE A 23 0.26 7.53 8.14
N GLN A 24 1.36 6.99 8.61
CA GLN A 24 2.56 7.75 8.92
C GLN A 24 3.64 7.39 7.93
N VAL A 25 4.41 8.38 7.50
CA VAL A 25 5.52 8.14 6.57
C VAL A 25 6.76 7.82 7.38
N LEU A 26 7.24 6.60 7.25
CA LEU A 26 8.47 6.18 7.92
C LEU A 26 9.68 6.50 7.06
N SER A 27 9.53 6.36 5.76
CA SER A 27 10.60 6.65 4.82
C SER A 27 9.96 7.34 3.64
N PRO A 28 10.43 8.53 3.24
CA PRO A 28 9.75 9.31 2.20
C PRO A 28 9.77 8.63 0.85
N GLY A 29 8.75 8.93 0.06
CA GLY A 29 8.61 8.42 -1.29
C GLY A 29 7.33 8.96 -1.89
N ASP A 30 7.07 8.58 -3.13
CA ASP A 30 5.92 9.08 -3.87
C ASP A 30 4.78 8.08 -3.92
N PHE A 31 5.08 6.81 -3.71
CA PHE A 31 4.08 5.77 -3.88
C PHE A 31 4.40 4.58 -2.97
N VAL A 32 3.39 3.72 -2.83
CA VAL A 32 3.57 2.40 -2.23
C VAL A 32 2.97 1.39 -3.20
N ARG A 33 3.22 0.11 -2.97
CA ARG A 33 2.70 -0.91 -3.86
C ARG A 33 1.57 -1.67 -3.22
N CYS A 34 0.59 -2.01 -4.06
CA CYS A 34 -0.50 -2.86 -3.61
C CYS A 34 0.07 -4.22 -3.23
N ALA A 35 -0.31 -4.72 -2.07
CA ALA A 35 0.22 -5.98 -1.58
C ALA A 35 -0.23 -7.18 -2.41
N VAL A 36 -1.32 -7.02 -3.14
CA VAL A 36 -1.89 -8.11 -3.92
C VAL A 36 -1.44 -8.07 -5.37
N THR A 37 -1.53 -6.90 -6.01
CA THR A 37 -1.24 -6.79 -7.43
C THR A 37 0.14 -6.26 -7.75
N GLY A 38 0.79 -5.62 -6.80
CA GLY A 38 2.09 -5.01 -7.05
C GLY A 38 2.03 -3.67 -7.74
N GLU A 39 0.83 -3.19 -8.05
CA GLU A 39 0.67 -1.92 -8.72
C GLU A 39 1.09 -0.77 -7.81
N PRO A 40 1.72 0.26 -8.38
CA PRO A 40 2.05 1.44 -7.58
C PRO A 40 0.80 2.25 -7.27
N ILE A 41 0.74 2.74 -6.04
CA ILE A 41 -0.37 3.58 -5.58
C ILE A 41 0.26 4.87 -5.10
N MET A 42 -0.02 5.98 -5.80
CA MET A 42 0.53 7.26 -5.40
C MET A 42 -0.08 7.63 -4.05
N LEU A 43 0.72 8.22 -3.18
CA LEU A 43 0.24 8.50 -1.82
C LEU A 43 -1.05 9.30 -1.77
N PRO A 44 -1.26 10.31 -2.61
CA PRO A 44 -2.54 11.03 -2.58
C PRO A 44 -3.73 10.17 -2.94
N ASP A 45 -3.50 9.05 -3.64
CA ASP A 45 -4.57 8.15 -4.05
C ASP A 45 -4.76 6.97 -3.12
N LEU A 46 -3.93 6.88 -2.11
CA LEU A 46 -3.97 5.74 -1.19
C LEU A 46 -5.17 5.85 -0.28
N ARG A 47 -6.06 4.88 -0.36
CA ARG A 47 -7.31 4.90 0.40
C ARG A 47 -7.60 3.63 1.16
N TYR A 48 -7.00 2.53 0.76
CA TYR A 48 -7.32 1.22 1.35
C TYR A 48 -6.07 0.56 1.87
N TRP A 49 -6.11 0.13 3.12
CA TRP A 49 -4.99 -0.59 3.72
C TRP A 49 -5.48 -1.43 4.88
N SER A 50 -4.61 -2.31 5.36
CA SER A 50 -4.88 -3.13 6.52
C SER A 50 -3.93 -2.73 7.64
N VAL A 51 -4.49 -2.37 8.77
CA VAL A 51 -3.66 -2.06 9.94
C VAL A 51 -3.03 -3.34 10.47
N GLU A 52 -3.78 -4.40 10.49
CA GLU A 52 -3.28 -5.68 11.00
C GLU A 52 -2.14 -6.23 10.17
N LEU A 53 -2.30 -6.19 8.85
CA LEU A 53 -1.29 -6.76 7.97
C LEU A 53 -0.26 -5.73 7.52
N GLN A 54 -0.52 -4.46 7.78
CA GLN A 54 0.37 -3.38 7.37
C GLN A 54 0.62 -3.44 5.86
N GLU A 55 -0.49 -3.43 5.11
CA GLU A 55 -0.46 -3.54 3.65
C GLU A 55 -1.39 -2.51 3.04
N ALA A 56 -1.03 -2.08 1.83
CA ALA A 56 -1.86 -1.17 1.06
C ALA A 56 -2.53 -1.93 -0.08
N TYR A 57 -3.67 -1.43 -0.51
CA TYR A 57 -4.44 -2.07 -1.59
C TYR A 57 -4.87 -1.03 -2.61
N ALA A 58 -4.83 -1.43 -3.87
CA ALA A 58 -5.12 -0.51 -4.97
C ALA A 58 -6.61 -0.17 -5.09
N SER A 59 -7.49 -1.04 -4.62
CA SER A 59 -8.92 -0.80 -4.74
C SER A 59 -9.67 -1.42 -3.59
N ALA A 60 -10.92 -1.02 -3.45
CA ALA A 60 -11.79 -1.58 -2.42
C ALA A 60 -12.03 -3.06 -2.66
N GLU A 61 -12.16 -3.46 -3.92
CA GLU A 61 -12.36 -4.86 -4.26
C GLU A 61 -11.19 -5.71 -3.84
N ILE A 62 -10.00 -5.23 -4.10
CA ILE A 62 -8.80 -5.95 -3.72
C ILE A 62 -8.68 -6.04 -2.21
N ALA A 63 -9.00 -4.96 -1.53
CA ALA A 63 -8.96 -4.94 -0.08
C ALA A 63 -9.94 -5.96 0.50
N PHE A 64 -11.13 -6.04 -0.08
CA PHE A 64 -12.15 -6.95 0.38
C PHE A 64 -11.74 -8.40 0.16
N GLU A 65 -11.19 -8.70 -1.01
CA GLU A 65 -10.72 -10.04 -1.31
C GLU A 65 -9.62 -10.47 -0.35
N ARG A 66 -8.72 -9.55 -0.08
CA ARG A 66 -7.64 -9.84 0.85
C ARG A 66 -8.17 -10.09 2.25
N TYR A 67 -9.14 -9.30 2.65
CA TYR A 67 -9.76 -9.44 3.95
C TYR A 67 -10.42 -10.81 4.09
N ARG A 68 -11.18 -11.22 3.08
CA ARG A 68 -11.85 -12.52 3.08
C ARG A 68 -10.85 -13.65 3.15
N SER A 69 -9.81 -13.55 2.36
CA SER A 69 -8.77 -14.55 2.31
C SER A 69 -8.08 -14.69 3.66
N SER A 70 -7.79 -13.55 4.26
CA SER A 70 -7.10 -13.50 5.53
C SER A 70 -7.96 -14.09 6.65
N ARG A 71 -9.24 -13.75 6.64
CA ARG A 71 -10.16 -14.28 7.62
C ARG A 71 -10.31 -15.79 7.49
N ALA A 72 -10.41 -16.24 6.25
CA ALA A 72 -10.55 -17.67 6.00
C ALA A 72 -9.35 -18.42 6.52
N ARG A 73 -8.20 -17.84 6.39
CA ARG A 73 -6.97 -18.47 6.82
C ARG A 73 -6.82 -18.52 8.32
N THR A 74 -7.22 -17.48 9.00
CA THR A 74 -7.07 -17.43 10.44
C THR A 74 -8.18 -18.15 11.17
N LYS A 75 -9.25 -18.42 10.48
CA LYS A 75 -10.34 -19.13 11.08
C LYS A 75 -10.00 -20.58 11.27
N LYS A 76 -10.27 -21.10 12.38
CA LYS A 76 -9.92 -22.48 12.65
C LYS A 76 -11.12 -23.32 12.99
#